data_00c6c011871f8494649e7f37479f2794
#
_entry.id   00c6c011871f8494649e7f37479f2794
#
_cell.length_a   1.000
_cell.length_b   1.000
_cell.length_c   1.000
_cell.angle_alpha   90.00
_cell.angle_beta   90.00
_cell.angle_gamma   90.00
#
_symmetry.space_group_name_H-M   'P 1'
#
loop_
_entity.id
_entity.type
_entity.pdbx_description
1 polymer ?
#
loop_
_entity_poly.entity_id
_entity_poly.type
_entity_poly.pdbx_seq_one_letter_code
_entity_poly.pdbx_strand_id
1 'polypeptide(L)'
;MSLRRTKSCNPSYGAGEAAVSGMVAGGIAQAIGFPLDSLKVRTQLGSASSTKTPPLMRGAIGPVATAGAVQSIYFACYDTVRRGVGDSENDCECPLGVVFLGGTLGGLCISPMTCVIARVKILQQSGYAPEGRVGIVPVVRDTLARGGVRSLGRGFLINTVMESGRGYYMVIFALLKKRFVGGGDERDLPVWKRALAGAGAGVAAWAVIYPLDTVKSIVQAQRPDGSASETARSVASRLYREGGVRRLYRGLSVNLIRAGPVAGVLLPLYDVTLATLRSLRHAPS
;
A
#
# COMPACT_ATOMS: atom_id res chain seq x y z
N MET A 1 42.84 19.88 14.72
CA MET A 1 41.93 19.29 15.72
C MET A 1 40.50 19.58 15.20
N SER A 2 40.00 18.74 14.27
CA SER A 2 38.74 18.92 13.59
C SER A 2 37.65 18.21 14.38
N LEU A 3 36.74 18.98 14.97
CA LEU A 3 35.53 18.51 15.62
C LEU A 3 34.65 17.83 14.53
N ARG A 4 34.68 16.50 14.42
CA ARG A 4 33.65 15.74 13.72
C ARG A 4 32.33 16.01 14.43
N ARG A 5 31.51 16.91 13.85
CA ARG A 5 30.10 17.00 14.21
C ARG A 5 29.48 15.62 13.95
N THR A 6 29.13 14.93 15.02
CA THR A 6 28.25 13.77 14.98
C THR A 6 26.92 14.23 14.38
N LYS A 7 26.76 14.00 13.08
CA LYS A 7 25.50 14.31 12.37
C LYS A 7 24.46 13.28 12.82
N SER A 8 23.57 13.67 13.71
CA SER A 8 22.35 12.91 14.03
C SER A 8 21.63 12.52 12.75
N CYS A 9 21.50 11.23 12.50
CA CYS A 9 20.79 10.68 11.32
C CYS A 9 19.26 10.86 11.36
N ASN A 10 18.75 11.54 12.36
CA ASN A 10 17.33 11.77 12.54
C ASN A 10 17.00 13.25 12.33
N PRO A 11 16.20 13.62 11.29
CA PRO A 11 15.61 14.94 11.29
C PRO A 11 14.69 15.02 12.52
N SER A 12 14.83 16.07 13.32
CA SER A 12 14.07 16.34 14.54
C SER A 12 12.60 16.64 14.26
N TYR A 13 11.91 15.69 13.61
CA TYR A 13 10.47 15.75 13.45
C TYR A 13 9.83 15.16 14.69
N GLY A 14 8.91 15.87 15.32
CA GLY A 14 8.02 15.27 16.29
C GLY A 14 7.30 14.10 15.60
N ALA A 15 7.47 12.88 16.10
CA ALA A 15 6.85 11.68 15.50
C ALA A 15 5.34 11.87 15.28
N GLY A 16 4.68 12.66 16.15
CA GLY A 16 3.25 13.00 16.00
C GLY A 16 2.95 13.89 14.81
N GLU A 17 3.76 14.91 14.53
CA GLU A 17 3.55 15.85 13.40
C GLU A 17 3.71 15.13 12.07
N ALA A 18 4.73 14.29 11.95
CA ALA A 18 4.95 13.46 10.76
C ALA A 18 3.80 12.44 10.56
N ALA A 19 3.29 11.84 11.63
CA ALA A 19 2.17 10.90 11.56
C ALA A 19 0.89 11.59 11.10
N VAL A 20 0.55 12.76 11.68
CA VAL A 20 -0.65 13.52 11.28
C VAL A 20 -0.55 13.99 9.83
N SER A 21 0.62 14.55 9.43
CA SER A 21 0.85 14.98 8.03
C SER A 21 0.73 13.80 7.06
N GLY A 22 1.29 12.65 7.42
CA GLY A 22 1.17 11.41 6.64
C GLY A 22 -0.27 10.90 6.53
N MET A 23 -1.05 10.97 7.61
CA MET A 23 -2.47 10.58 7.60
C MET A 23 -3.30 11.47 6.69
N VAL A 24 -3.15 12.79 6.80
CA VAL A 24 -3.91 13.76 5.98
C VAL A 24 -3.52 13.62 4.51
N ALA A 25 -2.24 13.70 4.21
CA ALA A 25 -1.74 13.61 2.83
C ALA A 25 -2.06 12.25 2.21
N GLY A 26 -1.87 11.15 2.94
CA GLY A 26 -2.17 9.79 2.49
C GLY A 26 -3.66 9.57 2.25
N GLY A 27 -4.53 10.07 3.13
CA GLY A 27 -5.98 9.99 2.98
C GLY A 27 -6.49 10.70 1.73
N ILE A 28 -6.04 11.95 1.51
CA ILE A 28 -6.45 12.76 0.34
C ILE A 28 -5.88 12.15 -0.95
N ALA A 29 -4.60 11.77 -0.97
CA ALA A 29 -4.00 11.12 -2.14
C ALA A 29 -4.69 9.80 -2.48
N GLN A 30 -5.08 9.01 -1.47
CA GLN A 30 -5.85 7.78 -1.66
C GLN A 30 -7.26 8.06 -2.20
N ALA A 31 -7.93 9.11 -1.74
CA ALA A 31 -9.25 9.50 -2.25
C ALA A 31 -9.19 9.92 -3.74
N ILE A 32 -8.16 10.69 -4.13
CA ILE A 32 -7.94 11.09 -5.52
C ILE A 32 -7.61 9.88 -6.41
N GLY A 33 -6.82 8.92 -5.92
CA GLY A 33 -6.46 7.71 -6.66
C GLY A 33 -7.59 6.67 -6.75
N PHE A 34 -8.61 6.77 -5.90
CA PHE A 34 -9.63 5.74 -5.72
C PHE A 34 -10.48 5.43 -6.97
N PRO A 35 -10.88 6.40 -7.81
CA PRO A 35 -11.59 6.09 -9.06
C PRO A 35 -10.78 5.15 -9.97
N LEU A 36 -9.47 5.36 -10.06
CA LEU A 36 -8.56 4.50 -10.84
C LEU A 36 -8.38 3.12 -10.18
N ASP A 37 -8.38 3.05 -8.84
CA ASP A 37 -8.42 1.77 -8.11
C ASP A 37 -9.67 0.97 -8.47
N SER A 38 -10.82 1.63 -8.55
CA SER A 38 -12.07 0.97 -8.91
C SER A 38 -12.06 0.46 -10.34
N LEU A 39 -11.51 1.24 -11.29
CA LEU A 39 -11.31 0.79 -12.66
C LEU A 39 -10.36 -0.39 -12.74
N LYS A 40 -9.26 -0.38 -12.00
CA LYS A 40 -8.33 -1.50 -11.90
C LYS A 40 -9.03 -2.79 -11.47
N VAL A 41 -9.76 -2.75 -10.35
CA VAL A 41 -10.46 -3.93 -9.82
C VAL A 41 -11.48 -4.46 -10.82
N ARG A 42 -12.26 -3.59 -11.46
CA ARG A 42 -13.20 -4.00 -12.52
C ARG A 42 -12.50 -4.67 -13.69
N THR A 43 -11.36 -4.11 -14.11
CA THR A 43 -10.56 -4.69 -15.20
C THR A 43 -10.02 -6.06 -14.84
N GLN A 44 -9.62 -6.27 -13.58
CA GLN A 44 -9.15 -7.57 -13.07
C GLN A 44 -10.28 -8.60 -12.98
N LEU A 45 -11.45 -8.21 -12.47
CA LEU A 45 -12.61 -9.09 -12.34
C LEU A 45 -13.23 -9.48 -13.70
N GLY A 46 -13.17 -8.59 -14.69
CA GLY A 46 -13.74 -8.85 -16.03
C GLY A 46 -15.26 -9.06 -15.99
N SER A 47 -15.75 -10.09 -16.67
CA SER A 47 -17.18 -10.42 -16.73
C SER A 47 -17.77 -10.97 -15.41
N ALA A 48 -16.95 -11.26 -14.42
CA ALA A 48 -17.41 -11.65 -13.06
C ALA A 48 -17.98 -10.46 -12.27
N SER A 49 -17.86 -9.23 -12.79
CA SER A 49 -18.48 -8.04 -12.20
C SER A 49 -20.00 -8.06 -12.44
N SER A 50 -20.75 -7.61 -11.43
CA SER A 50 -22.22 -7.49 -11.49
C SER A 50 -22.68 -6.70 -12.75
N THR A 51 -23.83 -7.03 -13.29
CA THR A 51 -24.48 -6.35 -14.43
C THR A 51 -24.71 -4.85 -14.21
N LYS A 52 -24.80 -4.41 -12.93
CA LYS A 52 -24.88 -2.99 -12.58
C LYS A 52 -23.51 -2.50 -12.09
N THR A 53 -22.85 -1.66 -12.88
CA THR A 53 -21.58 -1.04 -12.50
C THR A 53 -21.76 -0.10 -11.30
N PRO A 54 -21.15 -0.39 -10.12
CA PRO A 54 -21.27 0.49 -8.97
C PRO A 54 -20.53 1.82 -9.20
N PRO A 55 -20.88 2.91 -8.48
CA PRO A 55 -20.13 4.17 -8.53
C PRO A 55 -18.63 3.96 -8.27
N LEU A 56 -17.78 4.75 -8.94
CA LEU A 56 -16.32 4.62 -8.85
C LEU A 56 -15.77 4.85 -7.43
N MET A 57 -16.46 5.67 -6.62
CA MET A 57 -16.08 5.96 -5.23
C MET A 57 -16.62 4.95 -4.21
N ARG A 58 -17.34 3.93 -4.64
CA ARG A 58 -17.91 2.93 -3.74
C ARG A 58 -16.80 2.10 -3.08
N GLY A 59 -16.79 2.12 -1.74
CA GLY A 59 -15.77 1.43 -0.94
C GLY A 59 -14.53 2.26 -0.61
N ALA A 60 -14.53 3.58 -0.90
CA ALA A 60 -13.40 4.48 -0.62
C ALA A 60 -13.19 4.72 0.88
N ILE A 61 -14.25 4.79 1.67
CA ILE A 61 -14.21 5.21 3.08
C ILE A 61 -13.27 4.33 3.91
N GLY A 62 -13.35 3.00 3.77
CA GLY A 62 -12.49 2.08 4.51
C GLY A 62 -10.99 2.33 4.29
N PRO A 63 -10.48 2.19 3.05
CA PRO A 63 -9.08 2.44 2.73
C PRO A 63 -8.60 3.84 3.08
N VAL A 64 -9.41 4.88 2.83
CA VAL A 64 -9.04 6.27 3.14
C VAL A 64 -8.89 6.49 4.65
N ALA A 65 -9.86 6.02 5.44
CA ALA A 65 -9.84 6.17 6.89
C ALA A 65 -8.71 5.38 7.58
N THR A 66 -8.31 4.24 6.99
CA THR A 66 -7.31 3.34 7.60
C THR A 66 -5.90 3.52 7.04
N ALA A 67 -5.73 4.28 5.96
CA ALA A 67 -4.44 4.44 5.27
C ALA A 67 -3.33 4.90 6.22
N GLY A 68 -3.61 5.92 7.05
CA GLY A 68 -2.64 6.45 8.01
C GLY A 68 -2.24 5.43 9.08
N ALA A 69 -3.21 4.72 9.66
CA ALA A 69 -2.94 3.72 10.69
C ALA A 69 -2.11 2.55 10.15
N VAL A 70 -2.46 2.03 8.96
CA VAL A 70 -1.71 0.97 8.29
C VAL A 70 -0.26 1.40 8.05
N GLN A 71 -0.07 2.62 7.55
CA GLN A 71 1.26 3.13 7.23
C GLN A 71 2.09 3.39 8.50
N SER A 72 1.46 3.88 9.57
CA SER A 72 2.14 4.09 10.86
C SER A 72 2.64 2.76 11.45
N ILE A 73 1.82 1.71 11.46
CA ILE A 73 2.22 0.38 11.93
C ILE A 73 3.36 -0.18 11.06
N TYR A 74 3.26 -0.04 9.74
CA TYR A 74 4.29 -0.49 8.82
C TYR A 74 5.65 0.14 9.11
N PHE A 75 5.70 1.47 9.19
CA PHE A 75 6.95 2.18 9.44
C PHE A 75 7.49 1.95 10.86
N ALA A 76 6.62 1.83 11.87
CA ALA A 76 7.05 1.48 13.22
C ALA A 76 7.74 0.11 13.26
N CYS A 77 7.17 -0.91 12.61
CA CYS A 77 7.80 -2.22 12.50
C CYS A 77 9.11 -2.16 11.69
N TYR A 78 9.11 -1.45 10.56
CA TYR A 78 10.29 -1.25 9.73
C TYR A 78 11.46 -0.64 10.53
N ASP A 79 11.20 0.47 11.23
CA ASP A 79 12.21 1.18 12.04
C ASP A 79 12.69 0.34 13.21
N THR A 80 11.80 -0.43 13.86
CA THR A 80 12.18 -1.33 14.97
C THR A 80 13.18 -2.39 14.50
N VAL A 81 12.89 -3.02 13.35
CA VAL A 81 13.80 -4.02 12.77
C VAL A 81 15.13 -3.39 12.37
N ARG A 82 15.08 -2.23 11.74
CA ARG A 82 16.27 -1.49 11.32
C ARG A 82 17.18 -1.16 12.51
N ARG A 83 16.62 -0.64 13.60
CA ARG A 83 17.37 -0.33 14.84
C ARG A 83 17.88 -1.58 15.54
N GLY A 84 17.10 -2.66 15.57
CA GLY A 84 17.48 -3.90 16.27
C GLY A 84 18.59 -4.71 15.60
N VAL A 85 18.74 -4.59 14.27
CA VAL A 85 19.67 -5.44 13.49
C VAL A 85 20.80 -4.64 12.85
N GLY A 86 20.64 -3.34 12.61
CA GLY A 86 21.51 -2.59 11.71
C GLY A 86 22.04 -1.24 12.18
N ASP A 87 21.60 -0.69 13.29
CA ASP A 87 22.15 0.58 13.80
C ASP A 87 23.39 0.35 14.68
N SER A 88 24.51 0.08 14.05
CA SER A 88 25.77 0.53 14.61
C SER A 88 25.81 2.06 14.45
N GLU A 89 25.95 2.79 15.54
CA GLU A 89 25.90 4.28 15.64
C GLU A 89 26.80 5.02 14.62
N ASN A 90 27.65 4.30 13.90
CA ASN A 90 28.69 4.84 13.01
C ASN A 90 28.45 4.66 11.51
N ASP A 91 27.51 3.82 11.06
CA ASP A 91 27.28 3.58 9.64
C ASP A 91 25.97 4.20 9.15
N CYS A 92 26.07 5.29 8.38
CA CYS A 92 24.93 5.92 7.68
C CYS A 92 24.30 5.04 6.59
N GLU A 93 24.84 3.85 6.33
CA GLU A 93 24.37 2.92 5.31
C GLU A 93 23.82 1.64 5.91
N CYS A 94 22.48 1.51 5.98
CA CYS A 94 21.87 0.22 6.35
C CYS A 94 22.18 -0.85 5.29
N PRO A 95 22.63 -2.04 5.67
CA PRO A 95 22.78 -3.17 4.77
C PRO A 95 21.45 -3.46 4.04
N LEU A 96 21.50 -3.73 2.73
CA LEU A 96 20.30 -4.00 1.94
C LEU A 96 19.47 -5.17 2.49
N GLY A 97 20.13 -6.15 3.14
CA GLY A 97 19.45 -7.24 3.83
C GLY A 97 18.56 -6.78 4.98
N VAL A 98 19.02 -5.78 5.76
CA VAL A 98 18.23 -5.18 6.86
C VAL A 98 17.05 -4.39 6.32
N VAL A 99 17.26 -3.63 5.23
CA VAL A 99 16.19 -2.92 4.51
C VAL A 99 15.12 -3.89 3.99
N PHE A 100 15.56 -5.00 3.39
CA PHE A 100 14.67 -6.06 2.92
C PHE A 100 13.89 -6.70 4.08
N LEU A 101 14.58 -7.10 5.13
CA LEU A 101 13.98 -7.75 6.30
C LEU A 101 12.96 -6.82 6.98
N GLY A 102 13.33 -5.56 7.21
CA GLY A 102 12.43 -4.56 7.79
C GLY A 102 11.18 -4.33 6.96
N GLY A 103 11.33 -4.18 5.63
CA GLY A 103 10.20 -4.02 4.72
C GLY A 103 9.28 -5.24 4.67
N THR A 104 9.87 -6.45 4.71
CA THR A 104 9.12 -7.72 4.73
C THR A 104 8.37 -7.91 6.04
N LEU A 105 9.03 -7.75 7.19
CA LEU A 105 8.40 -7.89 8.50
C LEU A 105 7.35 -6.81 8.75
N GLY A 106 7.62 -5.57 8.34
CA GLY A 106 6.60 -4.52 8.36
C GLY A 106 5.36 -4.89 7.55
N GLY A 107 5.55 -5.46 6.36
CA GLY A 107 4.46 -5.98 5.53
C GLY A 107 3.67 -7.12 6.20
N LEU A 108 4.38 -8.05 6.84
CA LEU A 108 3.75 -9.15 7.59
C LEU A 108 2.90 -8.62 8.76
N CYS A 109 3.41 -7.64 9.51
CA CYS A 109 2.69 -7.04 10.64
C CYS A 109 1.36 -6.41 10.23
N ILE A 110 1.30 -5.74 9.08
CA ILE A 110 0.06 -5.08 8.61
C ILE A 110 -0.88 -6.04 7.86
N SER A 111 -0.41 -7.22 7.46
CA SER A 111 -1.16 -8.15 6.61
C SER A 111 -2.55 -8.53 7.14
N PRO A 112 -2.77 -8.81 8.44
CA PRO A 112 -4.11 -9.12 8.95
C PRO A 112 -5.10 -7.96 8.73
N MET A 113 -4.66 -6.74 9.02
CA MET A 113 -5.49 -5.54 8.88
C MET A 113 -5.77 -5.23 7.40
N THR A 114 -4.73 -5.24 6.57
CA THR A 114 -4.88 -4.95 5.13
C THR A 114 -5.72 -6.01 4.41
N CYS A 115 -5.71 -7.26 4.85
CA CYS A 115 -6.55 -8.32 4.28
C CYS A 115 -8.04 -8.00 4.47
N VAL A 116 -8.46 -7.67 5.68
CA VAL A 116 -9.87 -7.34 5.98
C VAL A 116 -10.31 -6.09 5.22
N ILE A 117 -9.51 -5.02 5.26
CA ILE A 117 -9.79 -3.76 4.56
C ILE A 117 -9.92 -4.00 3.06
N ALA A 118 -8.97 -4.73 2.45
CA ALA A 118 -8.98 -5.04 1.03
C ALA A 118 -10.19 -5.90 0.65
N ARG A 119 -10.55 -6.89 1.48
CA ARG A 119 -11.70 -7.74 1.26
C ARG A 119 -13.00 -6.94 1.20
N VAL A 120 -13.25 -6.09 2.19
CA VAL A 120 -14.46 -5.25 2.24
C VAL A 120 -14.48 -4.27 1.06
N LYS A 121 -13.34 -3.62 0.75
CA LYS A 121 -13.18 -2.74 -0.41
C LYS A 121 -13.56 -3.46 -1.71
N ILE A 122 -12.99 -4.62 -1.96
CA ILE A 122 -13.18 -5.37 -3.21
C ILE A 122 -14.63 -5.86 -3.34
N LEU A 123 -15.24 -6.36 -2.27
CA LEU A 123 -16.65 -6.72 -2.28
C LEU A 123 -17.55 -5.54 -2.67
N GLN A 124 -17.31 -4.36 -2.12
CA GLN A 124 -18.06 -3.15 -2.48
C GLN A 124 -17.82 -2.74 -3.93
N GLN A 125 -16.58 -2.82 -4.42
CA GLN A 125 -16.21 -2.49 -5.81
C GLN A 125 -16.72 -3.52 -6.83
N SER A 126 -16.88 -4.78 -6.44
CA SER A 126 -17.50 -5.82 -7.28
C SER A 126 -19.03 -5.71 -7.38
N GLY A 127 -19.63 -4.74 -6.70
CA GLY A 127 -21.07 -4.53 -6.72
C GLY A 127 -21.84 -5.33 -5.65
N TYR A 128 -21.15 -6.02 -4.74
CA TYR A 128 -21.83 -6.72 -3.67
C TYR A 128 -22.58 -5.75 -2.75
N ALA A 129 -23.89 -5.95 -2.62
CA ALA A 129 -24.77 -5.18 -1.76
C ALA A 129 -25.79 -6.11 -1.12
N PRO A 130 -25.55 -6.58 0.13
CA PRO A 130 -26.48 -7.45 0.81
C PRO A 130 -27.82 -6.71 1.01
N GLU A 131 -28.91 -7.36 0.63
CA GLU A 131 -30.29 -6.79 0.72
C GLU A 131 -30.42 -5.40 0.06
N GLY A 132 -29.62 -5.10 -0.95
CA GLY A 132 -29.62 -3.78 -1.59
C GLY A 132 -28.94 -2.67 -0.79
N ARG A 133 -28.47 -2.96 0.43
CA ARG A 133 -27.81 -1.97 1.31
C ARG A 133 -26.36 -1.77 0.91
N VAL A 134 -25.99 -0.50 0.73
CA VAL A 134 -24.62 -0.09 0.35
C VAL A 134 -23.90 0.44 1.60
N GLY A 135 -22.67 -0.03 1.83
CA GLY A 135 -21.84 0.48 2.95
C GLY A 135 -20.87 -0.57 3.49
N ILE A 136 -19.98 -0.15 4.39
CA ILE A 136 -19.02 -1.04 5.05
C ILE A 136 -19.74 -1.98 6.01
N VAL A 137 -20.57 -1.42 6.87
CA VAL A 137 -21.26 -2.17 7.95
C VAL A 137 -22.15 -3.29 7.42
N PRO A 138 -23.05 -3.06 6.43
CA PRO A 138 -23.84 -4.14 5.84
C PRO A 138 -22.99 -5.25 5.24
N VAL A 139 -21.93 -4.92 4.52
CA VAL A 139 -21.02 -5.91 3.89
C VAL A 139 -20.30 -6.73 4.94
N VAL A 140 -19.77 -6.09 6.00
CA VAL A 140 -19.08 -6.80 7.09
C VAL A 140 -20.04 -7.71 7.84
N ARG A 141 -21.22 -7.19 8.22
CA ARG A 141 -22.24 -7.95 8.96
C ARG A 141 -22.71 -9.18 8.18
N ASP A 142 -23.02 -9.00 6.90
CA ASP A 142 -23.47 -10.10 6.04
C ASP A 142 -22.36 -11.13 5.81
N THR A 143 -21.10 -10.66 5.61
CA THR A 143 -19.94 -11.54 5.46
C THR A 143 -19.72 -12.37 6.72
N LEU A 144 -19.88 -11.79 7.91
CA LEU A 144 -19.77 -12.51 9.17
C LEU A 144 -20.95 -13.47 9.39
N ALA A 145 -22.17 -13.06 9.05
CA ALA A 145 -23.37 -13.89 9.23
C ALA A 145 -23.34 -15.15 8.33
N ARG A 146 -22.86 -15.03 7.09
CA ARG A 146 -22.85 -16.14 6.13
C ARG A 146 -21.60 -17.02 6.20
N GLY A 147 -20.45 -16.45 6.49
CA GLY A 147 -19.17 -17.19 6.40
C GLY A 147 -18.26 -17.06 7.62
N GLY A 148 -18.71 -16.40 8.67
CA GLY A 148 -17.93 -16.19 9.88
C GLY A 148 -16.68 -15.35 9.66
N VAL A 149 -15.80 -15.33 10.66
CA VAL A 149 -14.52 -14.60 10.63
C VAL A 149 -13.60 -15.08 9.50
N ARG A 150 -13.64 -16.38 9.18
CA ARG A 150 -12.85 -16.96 8.06
C ARG A 150 -13.19 -16.34 6.72
N SER A 151 -14.43 -15.92 6.51
CA SER A 151 -14.84 -15.26 5.27
C SER A 151 -14.25 -13.86 5.12
N LEU A 152 -14.04 -13.11 6.21
CA LEU A 152 -13.32 -11.84 6.20
C LEU A 152 -11.83 -12.03 5.91
N GLY A 153 -11.22 -13.13 6.39
CA GLY A 153 -9.84 -13.50 6.13
C GLY A 153 -9.60 -14.18 4.78
N ARG A 154 -10.60 -14.26 3.89
CA ARG A 154 -10.43 -14.92 2.59
C ARG A 154 -9.34 -14.25 1.76
N GLY A 155 -8.37 -15.05 1.29
CA GLY A 155 -7.20 -14.56 0.58
C GLY A 155 -6.09 -14.06 1.51
N PHE A 156 -6.13 -14.38 2.80
CA PHE A 156 -5.11 -13.95 3.77
C PHE A 156 -3.69 -14.36 3.34
N LEU A 157 -3.47 -15.62 2.97
CA LEU A 157 -2.14 -16.09 2.57
C LEU A 157 -1.59 -15.32 1.37
N ILE A 158 -2.38 -15.14 0.32
CA ILE A 158 -1.93 -14.38 -0.86
C ILE A 158 -1.72 -12.90 -0.53
N ASN A 159 -2.54 -12.33 0.36
CA ASN A 159 -2.34 -10.98 0.88
C ASN A 159 -1.01 -10.86 1.63
N THR A 160 -0.71 -11.84 2.50
CA THR A 160 0.52 -11.88 3.30
C THR A 160 1.76 -11.96 2.40
N VAL A 161 1.74 -12.82 1.38
CA VAL A 161 2.81 -12.89 0.37
C VAL A 161 2.98 -11.56 -0.37
N MET A 162 1.88 -10.90 -0.73
CA MET A 162 1.96 -9.58 -1.37
C MET A 162 2.53 -8.51 -0.46
N GLU A 163 2.07 -8.43 0.78
CA GLU A 163 2.54 -7.41 1.73
C GLU A 163 4.01 -7.64 2.11
N SER A 164 4.48 -8.89 2.17
CA SER A 164 5.90 -9.20 2.35
C SER A 164 6.78 -8.69 1.19
N GLY A 165 6.21 -8.57 0.00
CA GLY A 165 6.86 -7.98 -1.17
C GLY A 165 7.24 -6.50 -1.01
N ARG A 166 6.80 -5.81 0.03
CA ARG A 166 7.25 -4.45 0.37
C ARG A 166 8.75 -4.39 0.62
N GLY A 167 9.37 -5.49 1.05
CA GLY A 167 10.83 -5.61 1.16
C GLY A 167 11.54 -5.34 -0.16
N TYR A 168 11.05 -5.91 -1.27
CA TYR A 168 11.58 -5.64 -2.61
C TYR A 168 11.47 -4.17 -3.01
N TYR A 169 10.31 -3.56 -2.75
CA TYR A 169 10.12 -2.14 -3.02
C TYR A 169 11.17 -1.29 -2.30
N MET A 170 11.38 -1.56 -1.00
CA MET A 170 12.34 -0.80 -0.19
C MET A 170 13.78 -0.98 -0.66
N VAL A 171 14.18 -2.20 -1.04
CA VAL A 171 15.52 -2.48 -1.58
C VAL A 171 15.72 -1.76 -2.92
N ILE A 172 14.77 -1.87 -3.86
CA ILE A 172 14.87 -1.19 -5.16
C ILE A 172 14.93 0.32 -4.97
N PHE A 173 14.13 0.86 -4.05
CA PHE A 173 14.16 2.29 -3.72
C PHE A 173 15.51 2.73 -3.16
N ALA A 174 16.10 1.96 -2.25
CA ALA A 174 17.43 2.24 -1.70
C ALA A 174 18.53 2.18 -2.79
N LEU A 175 18.48 1.18 -3.67
CA LEU A 175 19.42 1.05 -4.80
C LEU A 175 19.30 2.22 -5.78
N LEU A 176 18.09 2.62 -6.14
CA LEU A 176 17.87 3.75 -7.05
C LEU A 176 18.33 5.07 -6.41
N LYS A 177 18.07 5.28 -5.11
CA LYS A 177 18.61 6.44 -4.39
C LYS A 177 20.14 6.47 -4.46
N LYS A 178 20.81 5.37 -4.11
CA LYS A 178 22.29 5.28 -4.21
C LYS A 178 22.79 5.61 -5.61
N ARG A 179 22.10 5.11 -6.65
CA ARG A 179 22.45 5.40 -8.06
C ARG A 179 22.33 6.88 -8.40
N PHE A 180 21.33 7.59 -7.87
CA PHE A 180 21.13 9.02 -8.13
C PHE A 180 22.04 9.94 -7.31
N VAL A 181 22.53 9.46 -6.17
CA VAL A 181 23.46 10.20 -5.31
C VAL A 181 24.88 10.24 -5.93
N GLY A 182 25.29 9.19 -6.61
CA GLY A 182 26.57 9.16 -7.34
C GLY A 182 27.81 9.38 -6.48
N GLY A 183 27.77 9.07 -5.17
CA GLY A 183 28.88 9.24 -4.22
C GLY A 183 28.78 10.44 -3.28
N GLY A 184 27.72 11.27 -3.41
CA GLY A 184 27.41 12.34 -2.47
C GLY A 184 26.63 11.86 -1.22
N ASP A 185 26.10 12.79 -0.41
CA ASP A 185 25.21 12.46 0.71
C ASP A 185 23.77 12.26 0.21
N GLU A 186 23.11 11.17 0.67
CA GLU A 186 21.68 10.92 0.36
C GLU A 186 20.76 12.08 0.80
N ARG A 187 21.19 12.89 1.74
CA ARG A 187 20.44 14.04 2.28
C ARG A 187 20.37 15.18 1.28
N ASP A 188 21.39 15.33 0.46
CA ASP A 188 21.49 16.41 -0.55
C ASP A 188 20.73 16.04 -1.84
N LEU A 189 20.13 14.83 -1.89
CA LEU A 189 19.38 14.39 -3.06
C LEU A 189 18.12 15.25 -3.24
N PRO A 190 17.95 15.95 -4.37
CA PRO A 190 16.78 16.76 -4.66
C PRO A 190 15.48 15.93 -4.56
N VAL A 191 14.40 16.57 -4.10
CA VAL A 191 13.09 15.91 -3.89
C VAL A 191 12.60 15.21 -5.17
N TRP A 192 12.80 15.81 -6.35
CA TRP A 192 12.39 15.21 -7.61
C TRP A 192 13.15 13.92 -7.94
N LYS A 193 14.46 13.83 -7.60
CA LYS A 193 15.23 12.57 -7.77
C LYS A 193 14.75 11.49 -6.81
N ARG A 194 14.40 11.85 -5.57
CA ARG A 194 13.79 10.91 -4.61
C ARG A 194 12.43 10.42 -5.10
N ALA A 195 11.61 11.34 -5.64
CA ALA A 195 10.33 10.99 -6.24
C ALA A 195 10.49 10.05 -7.45
N LEU A 196 11.47 10.31 -8.31
CA LEU A 196 11.79 9.46 -9.45
C LEU A 196 12.28 8.06 -9.02
N ALA A 197 13.13 7.99 -7.98
CA ALA A 197 13.54 6.72 -7.38
C ALA A 197 12.34 5.94 -6.83
N GLY A 198 11.43 6.61 -6.14
CA GLY A 198 10.21 6.02 -5.62
C GLY A 198 9.26 5.51 -6.71
N ALA A 199 9.09 6.31 -7.77
CA ALA A 199 8.29 5.91 -8.92
C ALA A 199 8.88 4.69 -9.65
N GLY A 200 10.19 4.71 -9.91
CA GLY A 200 10.90 3.59 -10.53
C GLY A 200 10.83 2.31 -9.69
N ALA A 201 11.05 2.43 -8.37
CA ALA A 201 10.90 1.31 -7.44
C ALA A 201 9.47 0.78 -7.43
N GLY A 202 8.47 1.68 -7.46
CA GLY A 202 7.05 1.31 -7.53
C GLY A 202 6.72 0.53 -8.80
N VAL A 203 7.16 1.01 -9.96
CA VAL A 203 6.94 0.32 -11.24
C VAL A 203 7.57 -1.07 -11.23
N ALA A 204 8.85 -1.17 -10.81
CA ALA A 204 9.56 -2.45 -10.75
C ALA A 204 8.90 -3.43 -9.75
N ALA A 205 8.53 -2.97 -8.56
CA ALA A 205 7.85 -3.79 -7.56
C ALA A 205 6.47 -4.26 -8.06
N TRP A 206 5.69 -3.37 -8.67
CA TRP A 206 4.39 -3.74 -9.24
C TRP A 206 4.51 -4.72 -10.40
N ALA A 207 5.54 -4.59 -11.26
CA ALA A 207 5.77 -5.54 -12.33
C ALA A 207 5.95 -6.98 -11.81
N VAL A 208 6.61 -7.16 -10.67
CA VAL A 208 6.81 -8.48 -10.04
C VAL A 208 5.57 -8.96 -9.29
N ILE A 209 4.92 -8.08 -8.53
CA ILE A 209 3.84 -8.46 -7.59
C ILE A 209 2.47 -8.53 -8.29
N TYR A 210 2.29 -7.90 -9.44
CA TYR A 210 1.01 -7.72 -10.09
C TYR A 210 0.22 -9.02 -10.39
N PRO A 211 0.84 -10.12 -10.82
CA PRO A 211 0.14 -11.40 -10.98
C PRO A 211 -0.55 -11.88 -9.70
N LEU A 212 0.13 -11.72 -8.56
CA LEU A 212 -0.43 -12.07 -7.24
C LEU A 212 -1.58 -11.14 -6.87
N ASP A 213 -1.47 -9.84 -7.18
CA ASP A 213 -2.51 -8.85 -6.93
C ASP A 213 -3.79 -9.17 -7.72
N THR A 214 -3.67 -9.61 -8.98
CA THR A 214 -4.81 -10.02 -9.80
C THR A 214 -5.50 -11.25 -9.21
N VAL A 215 -4.74 -12.27 -8.82
CA VAL A 215 -5.30 -13.47 -8.19
C VAL A 215 -5.94 -13.12 -6.85
N LYS A 216 -5.29 -12.32 -6.01
CA LYS A 216 -5.83 -11.83 -4.73
C LYS A 216 -7.17 -11.12 -4.92
N SER A 217 -7.25 -10.19 -5.87
CA SER A 217 -8.45 -9.41 -6.13
C SER A 217 -9.64 -10.30 -6.48
N ILE A 218 -9.43 -11.34 -7.30
CA ILE A 218 -10.48 -12.28 -7.69
C ILE A 218 -10.87 -13.18 -6.51
N VAL A 219 -9.91 -13.69 -5.73
CA VAL A 219 -10.20 -14.49 -4.52
C VAL A 219 -10.99 -13.67 -3.50
N GLN A 220 -10.61 -12.41 -3.31
CA GLN A 220 -11.29 -11.49 -2.41
C GLN A 220 -12.62 -10.93 -2.94
N ALA A 221 -12.91 -11.04 -4.22
CA ALA A 221 -14.21 -10.67 -4.80
C ALA A 221 -15.28 -11.76 -4.67
N GLN A 222 -14.90 -13.00 -4.32
CA GLN A 222 -15.86 -14.10 -4.20
C GLN A 222 -16.87 -13.83 -3.09
N ARG A 223 -18.15 -14.14 -3.34
CA ARG A 223 -19.24 -13.91 -2.39
C ARG A 223 -19.07 -14.74 -1.11
N PRO A 224 -19.58 -14.25 0.04
CA PRO A 224 -19.47 -14.97 1.31
C PRO A 224 -20.38 -16.20 1.45
N ASP A 225 -21.37 -16.38 0.56
CA ASP A 225 -22.37 -17.45 0.57
C ASP A 225 -21.85 -18.87 0.26
N GLY A 226 -20.56 -19.00 0.03
CA GLY A 226 -19.91 -20.30 -0.11
C GLY A 226 -20.12 -21.00 -1.48
N SER A 227 -20.96 -20.46 -2.35
CA SER A 227 -21.21 -21.03 -3.68
C SER A 227 -19.98 -20.91 -4.59
N ALA A 228 -19.08 -21.83 -4.63
CA ALA A 228 -17.84 -21.84 -5.40
C ALA A 228 -16.65 -21.08 -4.77
N SER A 229 -16.17 -21.58 -3.64
CA SER A 229 -14.93 -21.08 -3.04
C SER A 229 -13.69 -21.55 -3.83
N GLU A 230 -13.24 -20.78 -4.81
CA GLU A 230 -11.98 -21.06 -5.49
C GLU A 230 -10.77 -20.67 -4.63
N THR A 231 -9.77 -21.53 -4.61
CA THR A 231 -8.48 -21.25 -3.96
C THR A 231 -7.63 -20.32 -4.85
N ALA A 232 -6.62 -19.65 -4.26
CA ALA A 232 -5.69 -18.81 -5.03
C ALA A 232 -5.00 -19.60 -6.17
N ARG A 233 -4.65 -20.87 -5.93
CA ARG A 233 -4.03 -21.74 -6.94
C ARG A 233 -5.00 -22.08 -8.08
N SER A 234 -6.25 -22.37 -7.76
CA SER A 234 -7.29 -22.64 -8.77
C SER A 234 -7.54 -21.41 -9.64
N VAL A 235 -7.68 -20.23 -9.01
CA VAL A 235 -7.85 -18.95 -9.73
C VAL A 235 -6.65 -18.67 -10.64
N ALA A 236 -5.42 -18.82 -10.14
CA ALA A 236 -4.21 -18.60 -10.93
C ALA A 236 -4.15 -19.53 -12.15
N SER A 237 -4.42 -20.83 -11.94
CA SER A 237 -4.45 -21.83 -13.02
C SER A 237 -5.53 -21.52 -14.07
N ARG A 238 -6.74 -21.13 -13.63
CA ARG A 238 -7.83 -20.74 -14.52
C ARG A 238 -7.45 -19.51 -15.35
N LEU A 239 -6.95 -18.44 -14.72
CA LEU A 239 -6.54 -17.24 -15.43
C LEU A 239 -5.44 -17.50 -16.46
N TYR A 240 -4.49 -18.37 -16.12
CA TYR A 240 -3.42 -18.74 -17.05
C TYR A 240 -3.99 -19.52 -18.26
N ARG A 241 -4.95 -20.41 -18.06
CA ARG A 241 -5.62 -21.13 -19.16
C ARG A 241 -6.49 -20.24 -20.03
N GLU A 242 -7.14 -19.21 -19.44
CA GLU A 242 -8.01 -18.27 -20.15
C GLU A 242 -7.25 -17.31 -21.07
N GLY A 243 -6.02 -16.91 -20.73
CA GLY A 243 -5.31 -15.89 -21.50
C GLY A 243 -3.82 -15.78 -21.18
N GLY A 244 -3.23 -16.82 -20.61
CA GLY A 244 -1.81 -16.86 -20.29
C GLY A 244 -1.36 -15.77 -19.32
N VAL A 245 -0.09 -15.39 -19.43
CA VAL A 245 0.52 -14.34 -18.60
C VAL A 245 -0.20 -13.00 -18.80
N ARG A 246 -0.67 -12.68 -20.02
CA ARG A 246 -1.35 -11.42 -20.31
C ARG A 246 -2.60 -11.20 -19.45
N ARG A 247 -3.32 -12.28 -19.13
CA ARG A 247 -4.53 -12.19 -18.27
C ARG A 247 -4.18 -11.84 -16.83
N LEU A 248 -3.04 -12.31 -16.33
CA LEU A 248 -2.53 -11.99 -14.97
C LEU A 248 -2.08 -10.52 -14.85
N TYR A 249 -1.64 -9.91 -15.95
CA TYR A 249 -1.22 -8.49 -15.98
C TYR A 249 -2.32 -7.51 -16.38
N ARG A 250 -3.55 -8.00 -16.54
CA ARG A 250 -4.68 -7.15 -16.94
C ARG A 250 -4.99 -6.08 -15.89
N GLY A 251 -4.93 -4.81 -16.30
CA GLY A 251 -5.15 -3.65 -15.44
C GLY A 251 -3.86 -3.06 -14.82
N LEU A 252 -2.67 -3.60 -15.12
CA LEU A 252 -1.40 -3.01 -14.67
C LEU A 252 -1.25 -1.56 -15.15
N SER A 253 -1.59 -1.27 -16.41
CA SER A 253 -1.52 0.08 -16.97
C SER A 253 -2.33 1.09 -16.16
N VAL A 254 -3.56 0.73 -15.76
CA VAL A 254 -4.41 1.59 -14.91
C VAL A 254 -3.74 1.85 -13.56
N ASN A 255 -3.10 0.83 -12.97
CA ASN A 255 -2.40 0.96 -11.70
C ASN A 255 -1.16 1.87 -11.80
N LEU A 256 -0.41 1.78 -12.90
CA LEU A 256 0.76 2.64 -13.15
C LEU A 256 0.34 4.09 -13.41
N ILE A 257 -0.71 4.31 -14.21
CA ILE A 257 -1.26 5.65 -14.45
C ILE A 257 -1.72 6.31 -13.15
N ARG A 258 -2.30 5.55 -12.22
CA ARG A 258 -2.71 6.04 -10.91
C ARG A 258 -1.53 6.58 -10.09
N ALA A 259 -0.34 6.01 -10.23
CA ALA A 259 0.82 6.37 -9.42
C ALA A 259 1.22 7.85 -9.58
N GLY A 260 1.10 8.42 -10.79
CA GLY A 260 1.42 9.82 -11.07
C GLY A 260 0.56 10.81 -10.26
N PRO A 261 -0.77 10.84 -10.42
CA PRO A 261 -1.65 11.73 -9.67
C PRO A 261 -1.53 11.56 -8.15
N VAL A 262 -1.44 10.33 -7.66
CA VAL A 262 -1.30 10.05 -6.22
C VAL A 262 0.01 10.60 -5.68
N ALA A 263 1.14 10.36 -6.35
CA ALA A 263 2.44 10.87 -5.92
C ALA A 263 2.51 12.41 -6.05
N GLY A 264 1.92 12.97 -7.11
CA GLY A 264 1.90 14.42 -7.35
C GLY A 264 1.13 15.21 -6.30
N VAL A 265 0.18 14.59 -5.61
CA VAL A 265 -0.59 15.22 -4.52
C VAL A 265 0.02 14.89 -3.15
N LEU A 266 0.47 13.65 -2.95
CA LEU A 266 0.95 13.15 -1.65
C LEU A 266 2.09 13.99 -1.09
N LEU A 267 3.14 14.22 -1.89
CA LEU A 267 4.36 14.89 -1.42
C LEU A 267 4.13 16.38 -1.11
N PRO A 268 3.56 17.19 -2.01
CA PRO A 268 3.29 18.59 -1.69
C PRO A 268 2.35 18.77 -0.49
N LEU A 269 1.31 17.95 -0.39
CA LEU A 269 0.35 18.03 0.70
C LEU A 269 0.96 17.62 2.04
N TYR A 270 1.84 16.62 2.05
CA TYR A 270 2.62 16.25 3.23
C TYR A 270 3.48 17.42 3.72
N ASP A 271 4.23 18.06 2.81
CA ASP A 271 5.11 19.17 3.14
C ASP A 271 4.32 20.39 3.65
N VAL A 272 3.21 20.75 3.00
CA VAL A 272 2.33 21.85 3.42
C VAL A 272 1.72 21.55 4.80
N THR A 273 1.18 20.36 5.02
CA THR A 273 0.57 19.99 6.30
C THR A 273 1.61 20.00 7.42
N LEU A 274 2.81 19.50 7.16
CA LEU A 274 3.92 19.50 8.12
C LEU A 274 4.37 20.92 8.47
N ALA A 275 4.49 21.81 7.47
CA ALA A 275 4.83 23.22 7.67
C ALA A 275 3.76 23.94 8.51
N THR A 276 2.47 23.70 8.23
CA THR A 276 1.34 24.29 8.97
C THR A 276 1.34 23.85 10.44
N LEU A 277 1.52 22.54 10.70
CA LEU A 277 1.56 22.03 12.08
C LEU A 277 2.72 22.63 12.88
N ARG A 278 3.86 22.87 12.24
CA ARG A 278 5.02 23.53 12.86
C ARG A 278 4.73 25.00 13.17
N SER A 279 4.13 25.74 12.25
CA SER A 279 3.79 27.15 12.50
C SER A 279 2.81 27.30 13.67
N LEU A 280 1.84 26.40 13.80
CA LEU A 280 0.90 26.37 14.91
C LEU A 280 1.57 26.07 16.26
N ARG A 281 2.58 25.21 16.28
CA ARG A 281 3.33 24.87 17.51
C ARG A 281 4.27 26.00 17.97
N HIS A 282 4.78 26.79 17.05
CA HIS A 282 5.70 27.89 17.33
C HIS A 282 5.00 29.26 17.38
N ALA A 283 3.66 29.31 17.25
CA ALA A 283 2.91 30.53 17.47
C ALA A 283 3.02 30.91 18.96
N PRO A 284 3.51 32.12 19.31
CA PRO A 284 3.55 32.58 20.69
C PRO A 284 2.12 32.71 21.21
N SER A 285 1.84 32.08 22.36
CA SER A 285 0.62 32.24 23.14
C SER A 285 0.54 33.63 23.73
#